data_ce7d757154a58e61e63be4a36b8d809a
#
_entry.id   ce7d757154a58e61e63be4a36b8d809a
#
_cell.length_a   1.000
_cell.length_b   1.000
_cell.length_c   1.000
_cell.angle_alpha   90.00
_cell.angle_beta   90.00
_cell.angle_gamma   90.00
#
_symmetry.space_group_name_H-M   'P 1'
#
loop_
_entity.id
_entity.type
_entity.pdbx_description
1 polymer ?
#
loop_
_entity_poly.entity_id
_entity_poly.type
_entity_poly.pdbx_seq_one_letter_code
_entity_poly.pdbx_strand_id
1 'polypeptide(L)'
;MKVYFLLFLSVVALFLAGCVQTGGQVQREYVCPNGAIVANVSQCPPVQQVVEQTDPEMKTCEEMPDVENMHFSDYCYMGLAYKRENASICKKISEYQKASCYSGLAVLKSDVTLCDGAGSQKNNCYSTYATQKDDVTACDKITEAYLKDSCYSQYASKAGDSTICEKIKTLNSRENCYSNLASSQCDSSLCNKIANNNTKEQCLRNIQYCGGQTP
;
A
#
# COMPACT_ATOMS: atom_id res chain seq x y z
N MET A 1 -32.27 -27.02 -59.89
CA MET A 1 -31.65 -27.94 -58.90
C MET A 1 -30.42 -28.73 -59.39
N LYS A 2 -30.12 -28.81 -60.67
CA LYS A 2 -28.92 -29.54 -61.19
C LYS A 2 -27.62 -28.72 -61.23
N VAL A 3 -27.67 -27.43 -61.23
CA VAL A 3 -26.47 -26.56 -61.35
C VAL A 3 -25.76 -26.38 -59.96
N TYR A 4 -26.52 -26.44 -58.89
CA TYR A 4 -25.94 -26.34 -57.51
C TYR A 4 -25.21 -27.60 -57.04
N PHE A 5 -25.56 -28.77 -57.62
CA PHE A 5 -24.93 -30.05 -57.27
C PHE A 5 -23.52 -30.20 -57.86
N LEU A 6 -23.30 -29.61 -59.03
CA LEU A 6 -21.97 -29.63 -59.68
C LEU A 6 -20.98 -28.64 -59.07
N LEU A 7 -21.48 -27.52 -58.56
CA LEU A 7 -20.63 -26.56 -57.81
C LEU A 7 -20.19 -27.09 -56.46
N PHE A 8 -21.04 -27.92 -55.82
CA PHE A 8 -20.70 -28.52 -54.52
C PHE A 8 -19.62 -29.60 -54.64
N LEU A 9 -19.62 -30.37 -55.75
CA LEU A 9 -18.61 -31.41 -56.00
C LEU A 9 -17.24 -30.80 -56.37
N SER A 10 -17.19 -29.62 -56.97
CA SER A 10 -15.93 -28.97 -57.31
C SER A 10 -15.26 -28.33 -56.09
N VAL A 11 -16.02 -27.87 -55.10
CA VAL A 11 -15.50 -27.32 -53.83
C VAL A 11 -14.98 -28.43 -52.89
N VAL A 12 -15.64 -29.58 -52.87
CA VAL A 12 -15.15 -30.71 -52.03
C VAL A 12 -13.88 -31.35 -52.61
N ALA A 13 -13.70 -31.34 -53.93
CA ALA A 13 -12.46 -31.84 -54.56
C ALA A 13 -11.23 -30.94 -54.31
N LEU A 14 -11.45 -29.65 -54.07
CA LEU A 14 -10.38 -28.72 -53.75
C LEU A 14 -9.88 -28.82 -52.27
N PHE A 15 -10.70 -29.36 -51.38
CA PHE A 15 -10.31 -29.57 -49.97
C PHE A 15 -9.55 -30.89 -49.74
N LEU A 16 -9.53 -31.84 -50.69
CA LEU A 16 -8.83 -33.11 -50.52
C LEU A 16 -7.42 -33.13 -51.15
N ALA A 17 -6.99 -32.07 -51.82
CA ALA A 17 -5.65 -31.97 -52.44
C ALA A 17 -4.61 -31.25 -51.61
N GLY A 18 -4.89 -30.90 -50.34
CA GLY A 18 -4.07 -30.04 -49.49
C GLY A 18 -3.29 -30.74 -48.39
N CYS A 19 -3.14 -32.07 -48.36
CA CYS A 19 -2.25 -32.77 -47.44
C CYS A 19 -1.05 -33.36 -48.16
N VAL A 20 -0.19 -32.48 -48.72
CA VAL A 20 1.18 -32.87 -48.94
C VAL A 20 1.91 -32.66 -47.62
N GLN A 21 2.14 -33.74 -46.91
CA GLN A 21 3.11 -33.80 -45.83
C GLN A 21 4.50 -33.60 -46.42
N THR A 22 4.92 -32.34 -46.54
CA THR A 22 6.34 -32.06 -46.57
C THR A 22 6.87 -32.32 -45.17
N GLY A 23 7.72 -33.35 -45.06
CA GLY A 23 8.44 -33.69 -43.82
C GLY A 23 9.34 -32.53 -43.34
N GLY A 24 8.70 -31.46 -42.84
CA GLY A 24 9.41 -30.42 -42.13
C GLY A 24 9.82 -31.01 -40.79
N GLN A 25 11.12 -31.20 -40.58
CA GLN A 25 11.63 -31.45 -39.25
C GLN A 25 11.14 -30.32 -38.34
N VAL A 26 10.33 -30.66 -37.33
CA VAL A 26 9.96 -29.72 -36.26
C VAL A 26 11.26 -29.42 -35.52
N GLN A 27 11.90 -28.30 -35.85
CA GLN A 27 12.98 -27.78 -35.04
C GLN A 27 12.40 -27.40 -33.69
N ARG A 28 12.72 -28.20 -32.67
CA ARG A 28 12.35 -27.86 -31.29
C ARG A 28 13.27 -26.73 -30.82
N GLU A 29 12.68 -25.57 -30.61
CA GLU A 29 13.38 -24.46 -29.98
C GLU A 29 13.33 -24.65 -28.44
N TYR A 30 14.44 -24.41 -27.78
CA TYR A 30 14.56 -24.50 -26.34
C TYR A 30 14.81 -23.10 -25.80
N VAL A 31 14.06 -22.75 -24.75
CA VAL A 31 14.24 -21.47 -24.04
C VAL A 31 15.19 -21.71 -22.87
N CYS A 32 16.33 -21.09 -22.90
CA CYS A 32 17.33 -21.17 -21.83
C CYS A 32 16.87 -20.37 -20.59
N PRO A 33 17.39 -20.66 -19.38
CA PRO A 33 17.08 -19.92 -18.17
C PRO A 33 17.34 -18.41 -18.25
N ASN A 34 18.24 -17.96 -19.13
CA ASN A 34 18.52 -16.54 -19.39
C ASN A 34 17.58 -15.91 -20.46
N GLY A 35 16.57 -16.66 -20.94
CA GLY A 35 15.62 -16.22 -21.96
C GLY A 35 16.11 -16.37 -23.40
N ALA A 36 17.31 -16.86 -23.66
CA ALA A 36 17.81 -17.11 -25.03
C ALA A 36 17.08 -18.32 -25.64
N ILE A 37 16.69 -18.22 -26.92
CA ILE A 37 16.08 -19.32 -27.69
C ILE A 37 17.18 -19.97 -28.51
N VAL A 38 17.35 -21.29 -28.35
CA VAL A 38 18.39 -22.08 -29.01
C VAL A 38 17.80 -23.36 -29.64
N ALA A 39 18.46 -23.87 -30.66
CA ALA A 39 18.03 -25.09 -31.34
C ALA A 39 18.30 -26.39 -30.54
N ASN A 40 19.21 -26.35 -29.57
CA ASN A 40 19.55 -27.47 -28.72
C ASN A 40 19.86 -26.98 -27.29
N VAL A 41 19.38 -27.68 -26.29
CA VAL A 41 19.60 -27.35 -24.87
C VAL A 41 21.09 -27.28 -24.47
N SER A 42 21.94 -28.01 -25.16
CA SER A 42 23.41 -27.94 -24.93
C SER A 42 24.06 -26.63 -25.39
N GLN A 43 23.32 -25.81 -26.14
CA GLN A 43 23.76 -24.49 -26.57
C GLN A 43 23.37 -23.38 -25.59
N CYS A 44 22.62 -23.73 -24.55
CA CYS A 44 22.37 -22.77 -23.49
C CYS A 44 23.69 -22.38 -22.82
N PRO A 45 23.98 -21.07 -22.70
CA PRO A 45 25.15 -20.65 -21.94
C PRO A 45 25.06 -21.23 -20.52
N PRO A 46 26.19 -21.67 -19.95
CA PRO A 46 26.18 -22.12 -18.57
C PRO A 46 25.51 -21.03 -17.71
N VAL A 47 24.56 -21.45 -16.88
CA VAL A 47 23.97 -20.54 -15.89
C VAL A 47 25.18 -20.03 -15.11
N GLN A 48 25.65 -18.83 -15.41
CA GLN A 48 26.52 -18.12 -14.51
C GLN A 48 25.75 -18.09 -13.21
N GLN A 49 26.19 -18.87 -12.22
CA GLN A 49 25.73 -18.64 -10.86
C GLN A 49 25.98 -17.16 -10.65
N VAL A 50 24.91 -16.36 -10.68
CA VAL A 50 24.95 -15.04 -10.12
C VAL A 50 25.31 -15.33 -8.68
N VAL A 51 26.61 -15.24 -8.39
CA VAL A 51 27.07 -15.13 -7.01
C VAL A 51 26.35 -13.88 -6.57
N GLU A 52 25.26 -14.09 -5.86
CA GLU A 52 24.51 -13.03 -5.22
C GLU A 52 25.56 -12.35 -4.35
N GLN A 53 26.15 -11.28 -4.90
CA GLN A 53 27.04 -10.43 -4.12
C GLN A 53 26.15 -9.92 -3.01
N THR A 54 26.19 -10.64 -1.89
CA THR A 54 25.45 -10.24 -0.68
C THR A 54 25.91 -8.84 -0.39
N ASP A 55 24.97 -7.91 -0.56
CA ASP A 55 25.18 -6.49 -0.29
C ASP A 55 25.77 -6.36 1.13
N PRO A 56 27.01 -5.84 1.29
CA PRO A 56 27.68 -5.82 2.59
C PRO A 56 26.88 -5.10 3.66
N GLU A 57 26.15 -4.01 3.29
CA GLU A 57 25.32 -3.28 4.24
C GLU A 57 24.09 -4.11 4.65
N MET A 58 23.49 -4.85 3.71
CA MET A 58 22.38 -5.76 4.01
C MET A 58 22.82 -6.90 4.92
N LYS A 59 24.02 -7.47 4.67
CA LYS A 59 24.61 -8.50 5.51
C LYS A 59 24.88 -7.99 6.93
N THR A 60 25.39 -6.77 7.05
CA THR A 60 25.59 -6.14 8.37
C THR A 60 24.27 -6.06 9.15
N CYS A 61 23.16 -5.72 8.49
CA CYS A 61 21.85 -5.69 9.14
C CYS A 61 21.38 -7.10 9.57
N GLU A 62 21.66 -8.14 8.76
CA GLU A 62 21.30 -9.54 9.09
C GLU A 62 22.07 -10.07 10.31
N GLU A 63 23.30 -9.61 10.52
CA GLU A 63 24.17 -10.04 11.61
C GLU A 63 23.94 -9.26 12.93
N MET A 64 23.06 -8.25 12.93
CA MET A 64 22.75 -7.48 14.14
C MET A 64 21.98 -8.34 15.14
N PRO A 65 22.44 -8.42 16.40
CA PRO A 65 21.78 -9.19 17.43
C PRO A 65 20.48 -8.51 17.87
N ASP A 66 19.45 -9.31 18.06
CA ASP A 66 18.25 -8.86 18.79
C ASP A 66 18.54 -8.83 20.29
N VAL A 67 18.12 -7.78 20.98
CA VAL A 67 18.28 -7.64 22.42
C VAL A 67 16.89 -7.45 23.04
N GLU A 68 16.48 -8.39 23.89
CA GLU A 68 15.17 -8.44 24.52
C GLU A 68 14.03 -8.34 23.49
N ASN A 69 13.30 -7.23 23.45
CA ASN A 69 12.20 -6.97 22.52
C ASN A 69 12.59 -5.96 21.40
N MET A 70 13.88 -5.62 21.28
CA MET A 70 14.40 -4.72 20.27
C MET A 70 15.07 -5.48 19.13
N HIS A 71 14.49 -5.37 17.94
CA HIS A 71 15.03 -5.90 16.71
C HIS A 71 15.93 -4.84 16.04
N PHE A 72 17.21 -4.82 16.37
CA PHE A 72 18.16 -3.85 15.79
C PHE A 72 18.30 -4.02 14.28
N SER A 73 18.15 -5.25 13.78
CA SER A 73 18.11 -5.54 12.35
C SER A 73 17.02 -4.72 11.62
N ASP A 74 15.81 -4.57 12.22
CA ASP A 74 14.72 -3.80 11.65
C ASP A 74 15.09 -2.32 11.46
N TYR A 75 15.73 -1.71 12.46
CA TYR A 75 16.19 -0.31 12.37
C TYR A 75 17.28 -0.13 11.32
N CYS A 76 18.20 -1.09 11.22
CA CYS A 76 19.24 -1.10 10.20
C CYS A 76 18.63 -1.16 8.79
N TYR A 77 17.74 -2.11 8.55
CA TYR A 77 17.04 -2.22 7.26
C TYR A 77 16.20 -0.98 6.94
N MET A 78 15.56 -0.40 7.94
CA MET A 78 14.79 0.85 7.77
C MET A 78 15.69 2.00 7.34
N GLY A 79 16.85 2.16 7.99
CA GLY A 79 17.88 3.13 7.60
C GLY A 79 18.38 2.93 6.17
N LEU A 80 18.65 1.68 5.77
CA LEU A 80 19.03 1.35 4.40
C LEU A 80 17.90 1.61 3.38
N ALA A 81 16.65 1.29 3.75
CA ALA A 81 15.49 1.55 2.90
C ALA A 81 15.37 3.05 2.61
N TYR A 82 15.53 3.89 3.62
CA TYR A 82 15.48 5.36 3.46
C TYR A 82 16.69 5.90 2.69
N LYS A 83 17.91 5.47 3.02
CA LYS A 83 19.13 5.89 2.34
C LYS A 83 19.09 5.59 0.85
N ARG A 84 18.50 4.44 0.47
CA ARG A 84 18.44 3.98 -0.92
C ARG A 84 17.09 4.26 -1.58
N GLU A 85 16.15 4.85 -0.86
CA GLU A 85 14.75 5.06 -1.31
C GLU A 85 14.10 3.79 -1.87
N ASN A 86 14.45 2.64 -1.31
CA ASN A 86 14.07 1.33 -1.82
C ASN A 86 13.11 0.60 -0.89
N ALA A 87 11.81 0.61 -1.25
CA ALA A 87 10.75 -0.03 -0.48
C ALA A 87 10.86 -1.57 -0.40
N SER A 88 11.63 -2.22 -1.31
CA SER A 88 11.80 -3.67 -1.25
C SER A 88 12.56 -4.11 0.00
N ILE A 89 13.39 -3.23 0.58
CA ILE A 89 14.12 -3.49 1.82
C ILE A 89 13.16 -3.57 3.01
N CYS A 90 12.07 -2.84 3.02
CA CYS A 90 11.05 -2.93 4.06
C CYS A 90 10.42 -4.34 4.20
N LYS A 91 10.55 -5.20 3.17
CA LYS A 91 10.09 -6.59 3.25
C LYS A 91 10.91 -7.45 4.22
N LYS A 92 12.15 -7.03 4.50
CA LYS A 92 13.05 -7.70 5.44
C LYS A 92 12.73 -7.42 6.92
N ILE A 93 11.95 -6.39 7.17
CA ILE A 93 11.60 -5.90 8.51
C ILE A 93 10.44 -6.73 9.10
N SER A 94 10.44 -6.90 10.42
CA SER A 94 9.36 -7.57 11.14
C SER A 94 8.00 -6.93 10.86
N GLU A 95 6.93 -7.74 10.91
CA GLU A 95 5.57 -7.27 10.62
C GLU A 95 5.16 -6.06 11.45
N TYR A 96 5.62 -6.00 12.70
CA TYR A 96 5.32 -4.90 13.61
C TYR A 96 5.92 -3.56 13.14
N GLN A 97 7.13 -3.57 12.56
CA GLN A 97 7.83 -2.37 12.12
C GLN A 97 7.60 -2.01 10.64
N LYS A 98 6.93 -2.87 9.87
CA LYS A 98 6.68 -2.63 8.44
C LYS A 98 5.96 -1.32 8.17
N ALA A 99 4.93 -0.99 8.97
CA ALA A 99 4.21 0.26 8.78
C ALA A 99 5.13 1.48 8.89
N SER A 100 6.05 1.48 9.85
CA SER A 100 7.01 2.58 10.05
C SER A 100 7.94 2.74 8.85
N CYS A 101 8.46 1.63 8.30
CA CYS A 101 9.32 1.65 7.13
C CYS A 101 8.60 2.17 5.88
N TYR A 102 7.44 1.59 5.57
CA TYR A 102 6.68 1.98 4.40
C TYR A 102 6.10 3.40 4.50
N SER A 103 5.62 3.81 5.69
CA SER A 103 5.11 5.17 5.87
C SER A 103 6.21 6.23 5.75
N GLY A 104 7.40 5.96 6.31
CA GLY A 104 8.53 6.86 6.15
C GLY A 104 8.95 7.03 4.69
N LEU A 105 9.02 5.92 3.92
CA LEU A 105 9.30 5.99 2.49
C LEU A 105 8.17 6.66 1.70
N ALA A 106 6.91 6.37 2.02
CA ALA A 106 5.77 7.00 1.38
C ALA A 106 5.82 8.54 1.55
N VAL A 107 6.12 8.98 2.77
CA VAL A 107 6.29 10.41 3.08
C VAL A 107 7.48 11.01 2.36
N LEU A 108 8.65 10.34 2.40
CA LEU A 108 9.89 10.80 1.76
C LEU A 108 9.68 10.97 0.24
N LYS A 109 9.06 9.99 -0.40
CA LYS A 109 8.84 9.98 -1.85
C LYS A 109 7.55 10.69 -2.28
N SER A 110 6.71 11.14 -1.34
CA SER A 110 5.37 11.67 -1.60
C SER A 110 4.50 10.68 -2.41
N ASP A 111 4.65 9.39 -2.12
CA ASP A 111 3.96 8.31 -2.81
C ASP A 111 3.17 7.44 -1.82
N VAL A 112 1.87 7.73 -1.70
CA VAL A 112 0.95 7.02 -0.80
C VAL A 112 0.77 5.54 -1.17
N THR A 113 1.06 5.15 -2.42
CA THR A 113 0.88 3.76 -2.88
C THR A 113 1.87 2.80 -2.22
N LEU A 114 2.99 3.30 -1.71
CA LEU A 114 3.96 2.51 -0.97
C LEU A 114 3.35 1.89 0.30
N CYS A 115 2.29 2.49 0.86
CA CYS A 115 1.58 1.93 2.01
C CYS A 115 0.94 0.56 1.74
N ASP A 116 0.65 0.21 0.47
CA ASP A 116 0.13 -1.11 0.11
C ASP A 116 1.10 -2.24 0.48
N GLY A 117 2.40 -1.94 0.51
CA GLY A 117 3.44 -2.88 0.91
C GLY A 117 3.50 -3.17 2.42
N ALA A 118 2.83 -2.40 3.25
CA ALA A 118 2.88 -2.54 4.72
C ALA A 118 2.06 -3.72 5.27
N GLY A 119 1.49 -4.57 4.40
CA GLY A 119 0.76 -5.79 4.78
C GLY A 119 -0.43 -5.51 5.69
N SER A 120 -0.51 -6.19 6.84
CA SER A 120 -1.57 -6.00 7.85
C SER A 120 -1.57 -4.58 8.45
N GLN A 121 -0.44 -3.89 8.37
CA GLN A 121 -0.25 -2.55 8.96
C GLN A 121 -0.50 -1.40 7.96
N LYS A 122 -1.01 -1.69 6.76
CA LYS A 122 -1.21 -0.68 5.71
C LYS A 122 -2.10 0.50 6.15
N ASN A 123 -3.11 0.25 6.98
CA ASN A 123 -4.00 1.30 7.47
C ASN A 123 -3.27 2.30 8.38
N ASN A 124 -2.32 1.81 9.19
CA ASN A 124 -1.46 2.69 9.99
C ASN A 124 -0.54 3.54 9.11
N CYS A 125 -0.01 2.94 8.03
CA CYS A 125 0.78 3.67 7.05
C CYS A 125 -0.03 4.80 6.38
N TYR A 126 -1.25 4.52 5.92
CA TYR A 126 -2.12 5.54 5.34
C TYR A 126 -2.45 6.68 6.31
N SER A 127 -2.74 6.36 7.58
CA SER A 127 -3.02 7.36 8.61
C SER A 127 -1.79 8.25 8.88
N THR A 128 -0.60 7.64 8.96
CA THR A 128 0.66 8.38 9.12
C THR A 128 0.93 9.29 7.92
N TYR A 129 0.77 8.76 6.72
CA TYR A 129 0.94 9.55 5.49
C TYR A 129 -0.02 10.74 5.46
N ALA A 130 -1.32 10.51 5.72
CA ALA A 130 -2.33 11.56 5.74
C ALA A 130 -1.92 12.74 6.62
N THR A 131 -1.47 12.44 7.84
CA THR A 131 -1.08 13.47 8.81
C THR A 131 0.26 14.14 8.50
N GLN A 132 1.24 13.41 7.96
CA GLN A 132 2.57 13.96 7.69
C GLN A 132 2.64 14.74 6.37
N LYS A 133 1.86 14.35 5.37
CA LYS A 133 1.81 15.02 4.06
C LYS A 133 0.66 16.02 3.92
N ASP A 134 -0.14 16.20 4.96
CA ASP A 134 -1.35 17.03 4.92
C ASP A 134 -2.32 16.59 3.80
N ASP A 135 -2.39 15.26 3.57
CA ASP A 135 -3.25 14.67 2.54
C ASP A 135 -4.35 13.83 3.18
N VAL A 136 -5.50 14.46 3.46
CA VAL A 136 -6.67 13.79 4.05
C VAL A 136 -7.22 12.65 3.16
N THR A 137 -6.94 12.68 1.84
CA THR A 137 -7.45 11.65 0.92
C THR A 137 -6.82 10.29 1.18
N ALA A 138 -5.65 10.23 1.82
CA ALA A 138 -5.05 8.97 2.24
C ALA A 138 -5.92 8.22 3.25
N CYS A 139 -6.72 8.91 4.08
CA CYS A 139 -7.69 8.26 4.96
C CYS A 139 -8.77 7.48 4.18
N ASP A 140 -9.10 7.90 2.94
CA ASP A 140 -10.07 7.20 2.10
C ASP A 140 -9.62 5.78 1.70
N LYS A 141 -8.30 5.54 1.68
CA LYS A 141 -7.70 4.24 1.36
C LYS A 141 -7.81 3.22 2.51
N ILE A 142 -8.14 3.65 3.71
CA ILE A 142 -8.33 2.77 4.87
C ILE A 142 -9.64 1.99 4.70
N THR A 143 -9.57 0.68 4.85
CA THR A 143 -10.71 -0.22 4.62
C THR A 143 -11.57 -0.43 5.86
N GLU A 144 -10.95 -0.52 7.03
CA GLU A 144 -11.66 -0.69 8.29
C GLU A 144 -12.30 0.62 8.75
N ALA A 145 -13.64 0.60 8.89
CA ALA A 145 -14.42 1.80 9.15
C ALA A 145 -13.95 2.58 10.39
N TYR A 146 -13.66 1.89 11.49
CA TYR A 146 -13.23 2.56 12.72
C TYR A 146 -11.83 3.18 12.60
N LEU A 147 -10.92 2.55 11.84
CA LEU A 147 -9.57 3.09 11.58
C LEU A 147 -9.64 4.29 10.63
N LYS A 148 -10.54 4.25 9.65
CA LYS A 148 -10.81 5.39 8.76
C LYS A 148 -11.35 6.57 9.55
N ASP A 149 -12.33 6.36 10.42
CA ASP A 149 -12.88 7.39 11.31
C ASP A 149 -11.79 7.96 12.24
N SER A 150 -10.92 7.11 12.77
CA SER A 150 -9.76 7.52 13.58
C SER A 150 -8.78 8.38 12.78
N CYS A 151 -8.48 8.01 11.53
CA CYS A 151 -7.61 8.78 10.64
C CYS A 151 -8.17 10.18 10.41
N TYR A 152 -9.46 10.30 10.09
CA TYR A 152 -10.10 11.60 9.92
C TYR A 152 -10.06 12.44 11.20
N SER A 153 -10.30 11.81 12.38
CA SER A 153 -10.26 12.49 13.66
C SER A 153 -8.86 13.05 13.97
N GLN A 154 -7.82 12.23 13.75
CA GLN A 154 -6.42 12.63 13.94
C GLN A 154 -6.05 13.77 12.98
N TYR A 155 -6.43 13.64 11.71
CA TYR A 155 -6.16 14.68 10.71
C TYR A 155 -6.89 15.98 11.07
N ALA A 156 -8.18 15.91 11.42
CA ALA A 156 -8.97 17.06 11.85
C ALA A 156 -8.31 17.80 13.02
N SER A 157 -7.85 17.04 14.03
CA SER A 157 -7.15 17.60 15.20
C SER A 157 -5.83 18.28 14.82
N LYS A 158 -5.04 17.67 13.92
CA LYS A 158 -3.79 18.25 13.44
C LYS A 158 -4.03 19.53 12.62
N ALA A 159 -5.00 19.46 11.69
CA ALA A 159 -5.31 20.58 10.78
C ALA A 159 -6.09 21.71 11.48
N GLY A 160 -6.71 21.42 12.61
CA GLY A 160 -7.65 22.35 13.26
C GLY A 160 -8.95 22.55 12.46
N ASP A 161 -9.28 21.61 11.55
CA ASP A 161 -10.39 21.74 10.62
C ASP A 161 -11.58 20.85 11.02
N SER A 162 -12.61 21.47 11.56
CA SER A 162 -13.82 20.77 12.01
C SER A 162 -14.67 20.20 10.86
N THR A 163 -14.48 20.65 9.62
CA THR A 163 -15.23 20.13 8.47
C THR A 163 -14.84 18.68 8.19
N ILE A 164 -13.64 18.27 8.56
CA ILE A 164 -13.16 16.89 8.41
C ILE A 164 -13.92 15.93 9.33
N CYS A 165 -14.40 16.38 10.49
CA CYS A 165 -15.25 15.55 11.36
C CYS A 165 -16.51 15.06 10.64
N GLU A 166 -17.02 15.79 9.64
CA GLU A 166 -18.21 15.39 8.86
C GLU A 166 -17.96 14.15 7.99
N LYS A 167 -16.68 13.84 7.67
CA LYS A 167 -16.29 12.63 6.95
C LYS A 167 -16.37 11.36 7.82
N ILE A 168 -16.41 11.51 9.14
CA ILE A 168 -16.50 10.41 10.11
C ILE A 168 -17.91 9.81 10.07
N LYS A 169 -18.00 8.49 9.87
CA LYS A 169 -19.30 7.81 9.69
C LYS A 169 -19.95 7.43 11.02
N THR A 170 -19.16 7.00 11.98
CA THR A 170 -19.66 6.60 13.29
C THR A 170 -20.06 7.86 14.10
N LEU A 171 -21.30 7.92 14.54
CA LEU A 171 -21.84 9.09 15.26
C LEU A 171 -20.97 9.47 16.46
N ASN A 172 -20.68 8.51 17.34
CA ASN A 172 -19.88 8.75 18.54
C ASN A 172 -18.46 9.27 18.20
N SER A 173 -17.80 8.69 17.19
CA SER A 173 -16.48 9.15 16.75
C SER A 173 -16.51 10.56 16.19
N ARG A 174 -17.56 10.90 15.45
CA ARG A 174 -17.78 12.26 14.90
C ARG A 174 -18.01 13.28 15.99
N GLU A 175 -18.85 12.96 16.99
CA GLU A 175 -19.10 13.84 18.12
C GLU A 175 -17.84 14.03 18.99
N ASN A 176 -17.05 12.97 19.19
CA ASN A 176 -15.76 13.05 19.88
C ASN A 176 -14.77 13.93 19.10
N CYS A 177 -14.77 13.87 17.76
CA CYS A 177 -13.96 14.74 16.92
C CYS A 177 -14.30 16.21 17.16
N TYR A 178 -15.59 16.58 17.15
CA TYR A 178 -16.01 17.94 17.46
C TYR A 178 -15.66 18.36 18.89
N SER A 179 -15.83 17.47 19.87
CA SER A 179 -15.50 17.76 21.27
C SER A 179 -14.01 18.00 21.48
N ASN A 180 -13.16 17.21 20.83
CA ASN A 180 -11.71 17.37 20.89
C ASN A 180 -11.25 18.68 20.26
N LEU A 181 -11.79 19.02 19.08
CA LEU A 181 -11.49 20.28 18.41
C LEU A 181 -11.99 21.48 19.21
N ALA A 182 -13.23 21.39 19.75
CA ALA A 182 -13.77 22.43 20.62
C ALA A 182 -12.83 22.71 21.81
N SER A 183 -12.33 21.67 22.45
CA SER A 183 -11.40 21.80 23.58
C SER A 183 -10.04 22.35 23.17
N SER A 184 -9.49 21.90 22.03
CA SER A 184 -8.16 22.36 21.57
C SER A 184 -8.17 23.79 21.05
N GLN A 185 -9.28 24.25 20.50
CA GLN A 185 -9.45 25.60 19.94
C GLN A 185 -10.15 26.57 20.88
N CYS A 186 -10.65 26.07 22.03
CA CYS A 186 -11.51 26.81 22.95
C CYS A 186 -12.76 27.40 22.24
N ASP A 187 -13.30 26.66 21.27
CA ASP A 187 -14.44 27.06 20.46
C ASP A 187 -15.71 26.32 20.88
N SER A 188 -16.55 26.99 21.69
CA SER A 188 -17.84 26.44 22.14
C SER A 188 -18.86 26.22 21.01
N SER A 189 -18.68 26.89 19.86
CA SER A 189 -19.59 26.72 18.73
C SER A 189 -19.56 25.29 18.18
N LEU A 190 -18.41 24.60 18.27
CA LEU A 190 -18.25 23.22 17.84
C LEU A 190 -19.04 22.23 18.72
N CYS A 191 -19.26 22.54 19.99
CA CYS A 191 -20.11 21.71 20.85
C CYS A 191 -21.58 21.71 20.35
N ASN A 192 -22.02 22.74 19.63
CA ASN A 192 -23.37 22.78 19.07
C ASN A 192 -23.56 21.81 17.89
N LYS A 193 -22.48 21.30 17.29
CA LYS A 193 -22.52 20.24 16.27
C LYS A 193 -22.74 18.83 16.86
N ILE A 194 -22.70 18.69 18.19
CA ILE A 194 -22.89 17.43 18.90
C ILE A 194 -24.40 17.22 19.14
N ALA A 195 -24.92 16.09 18.65
CA ALA A 195 -26.33 15.76 18.78
C ALA A 195 -26.68 15.13 20.14
N ASN A 196 -25.76 14.35 20.73
CA ASN A 196 -25.97 13.74 22.03
C ASN A 196 -25.84 14.79 23.14
N ASN A 197 -26.93 15.01 23.88
CA ASN A 197 -26.99 16.06 24.90
C ASN A 197 -25.93 15.87 26.00
N ASN A 198 -25.68 14.65 26.45
CA ASN A 198 -24.68 14.40 27.49
C ASN A 198 -23.26 14.73 26.98
N THR A 199 -22.92 14.31 25.75
CA THR A 199 -21.64 14.62 25.11
C THR A 199 -21.49 16.12 24.87
N LYS A 200 -22.57 16.79 24.47
CA LYS A 200 -22.61 18.25 24.26
C LYS A 200 -22.35 18.99 25.56
N GLU A 201 -23.05 18.65 26.63
CA GLU A 201 -22.84 19.26 27.95
C GLU A 201 -21.42 19.03 28.47
N GLN A 202 -20.89 17.83 28.28
CA GLN A 202 -19.50 17.55 28.65
C GLN A 202 -18.50 18.38 27.83
N CYS A 203 -18.73 18.52 26.51
CA CYS A 203 -17.96 19.40 25.65
C CYS A 203 -17.96 20.84 26.19
N LEU A 204 -19.13 21.38 26.50
CA LEU A 204 -19.25 22.74 27.04
C LEU A 204 -18.55 22.91 28.40
N ARG A 205 -18.64 21.90 29.30
CA ARG A 205 -17.89 21.91 30.56
C ARG A 205 -16.37 21.93 30.34
N ASN A 206 -15.88 21.10 29.42
CA ASN A 206 -14.45 21.00 29.12
C ASN A 206 -13.88 22.34 28.63
N ILE A 207 -14.64 23.11 27.88
CA ILE A 207 -14.20 24.40 27.34
C ILE A 207 -14.16 25.49 28.42
N GLN A 208 -14.95 25.38 29.47
CA GLN A 208 -14.90 26.36 30.58
C GLN A 208 -13.49 26.50 31.18
N TYR A 209 -12.65 25.46 31.05
CA TYR A 209 -11.27 25.45 31.54
C TYR A 209 -10.26 25.90 30.47
N CYS A 210 -10.66 26.14 29.24
CA CYS A 210 -9.81 26.60 28.16
C CYS A 210 -9.32 28.06 28.33
N GLY A 211 -9.86 28.81 29.20
CA GLY A 211 -9.43 30.19 29.44
C GLY A 211 -8.73 30.40 30.79
N GLY A 212 -8.45 29.31 31.50
CA GLY A 212 -8.00 29.36 32.87
C GLY A 212 -6.55 29.79 33.10
N GLN A 213 -6.25 30.99 32.75
CA GLN A 213 -5.51 31.90 33.60
C GLN A 213 -6.43 33.07 33.90
N THR A 214 -7.36 32.88 34.85
CA THR A 214 -7.93 34.02 35.55
C THR A 214 -6.82 34.72 36.32
N PRO A 215 -6.83 36.02 36.33
CA PRO A 215 -5.79 36.87 36.93
C PRO A 215 -5.59 36.60 38.43
#